data_8214338354b3cbea7aa4df8b2de57826
#
_entry.id   8214338354b3cbea7aa4df8b2de57826
#
_cell.length_a   1.000
_cell.length_b   1.000
_cell.length_c   1.000
_cell.angle_alpha   90.00
_cell.angle_beta   90.00
_cell.angle_gamma   90.00
#
_symmetry.space_group_name_H-M   'P 1'
#
loop_
_entity.id
_entity.type
_entity.pdbx_description
1 polymer ?
#
loop_
_entity_poly.entity_id
_entity_poly.type
_entity_poly.pdbx_seq_one_letter_code
_entity_poly.pdbx_strand_id
1 'polypeptide(L)'
;MPTRLLLIRAGVVFGTAAVVLVELLSAVHLLHRAAIWVVWIAAIALTAYFGRGFFAGIVAKLRTFWGEAERLERLIAVVLAGMFLADLVIALMAPPNNFDSQTYHLPKVEHWVAQGGVGFYPTVIDRQLAMAPGAEYILLHLRLLTGGDSLYNLVQLAAGAFGALIASRIAGQLGGSRRAQLIAALLFGTTPIVALEATSTQTDLVVALWVGAVATLVLDERDRRTTWPAIAQLGAAAGLVLLTKATGLLAAGPLLVWWFVLQLRRREWLRAVAGTGIVVAAMALIAGPYLWRVETTYSNPLGPDHLRDSISMQRHDPASVLINALRIGETALQTPAGSIAAPPIRALAHAIGVDPDGRDITYWGATYPYTSWPPDEDRVSFPIQGALILIGALLLAWRRSPARTYAALFWLAVLAYVVMVKWQPWGNRLIVFLVLLGTPLAALWIEPLLVYRRRSVVWATSAVLALGAVAGAAAVAVGWPRRLVGSGSVFTTSTMDERFIRRPEWQADYRAAADAIEASGAGRVGLVQGYNDWEYPWWILLKGHDLVSLQSLQPDYPAPPVESVDAVVCVDPPIGCWFYIPQNWPQHKEGAVTYAIRPR
;
A
#
# COMPACT_ATOMS: atom_id res chain seq x y z
N MET A 1 0.00 13.07 27.37
CA MET A 1 -0.26 12.02 26.35
C MET A 1 1.09 11.52 25.83
N PRO A 2 1.32 10.21 25.66
CA PRO A 2 2.58 9.70 25.11
C PRO A 2 2.81 10.25 23.69
N THR A 3 4.04 10.69 23.38
CA THR A 3 4.39 11.34 22.09
C THR A 3 3.98 10.50 20.87
N ARG A 4 4.24 9.18 20.93
CA ARG A 4 3.86 8.24 19.84
C ARG A 4 2.35 8.21 19.58
N LEU A 5 1.54 8.20 20.63
CA LEU A 5 0.08 8.24 20.49
C LEU A 5 -0.39 9.55 19.84
N LEU A 6 0.23 10.67 20.21
CA LEU A 6 -0.10 11.96 19.60
C LEU A 6 0.24 11.99 18.11
N LEU A 7 1.40 11.47 17.72
CA LEU A 7 1.80 11.34 16.30
C LEU A 7 0.82 10.47 15.51
N ILE A 8 0.43 9.30 16.05
CA ILE A 8 -0.52 8.40 15.38
C ILE A 8 -1.89 9.06 15.22
N ARG A 9 -2.40 9.70 16.27
CA ARG A 9 -3.66 10.45 16.21
C ARG A 9 -3.60 11.62 15.23
N ALA A 10 -2.49 12.35 15.22
CA ALA A 10 -2.25 13.40 14.24
C ALA A 10 -2.22 12.84 12.80
N GLY A 11 -1.59 11.67 12.58
CA GLY A 11 -1.60 10.98 11.29
C GLY A 11 -3.02 10.60 10.85
N VAL A 12 -3.86 10.06 11.74
CA VAL A 12 -5.26 9.75 11.42
C VAL A 12 -6.05 11.03 11.09
N VAL A 13 -5.87 12.11 11.85
CA VAL A 13 -6.52 13.40 11.57
C VAL A 13 -6.04 13.97 10.22
N PHE A 14 -4.74 13.90 9.94
CA PHE A 14 -4.16 14.33 8.68
C PHE A 14 -4.74 13.53 7.50
N GLY A 15 -4.74 12.19 7.56
CA GLY A 15 -5.32 11.34 6.51
C GLY A 15 -6.80 11.62 6.28
N THR A 16 -7.56 11.77 7.38
CA THR A 16 -8.99 12.13 7.30
C THR A 16 -9.19 13.50 6.66
N ALA A 17 -8.42 14.51 7.08
CA ALA A 17 -8.51 15.85 6.53
C ALA A 17 -8.13 15.87 5.03
N ALA A 18 -7.09 15.13 4.64
CA ALA A 18 -6.69 15.03 3.24
C ALA A 18 -7.82 14.46 2.37
N VAL A 19 -8.47 13.39 2.82
CA VAL A 19 -9.61 12.78 2.11
C VAL A 19 -10.81 13.73 2.04
N VAL A 20 -11.23 14.26 3.18
CA VAL A 20 -12.41 15.13 3.26
C VAL A 20 -12.24 16.39 2.44
N LEU A 21 -11.04 16.98 2.45
CA LEU A 21 -10.74 18.17 1.63
C LEU A 21 -10.82 17.88 0.14
N VAL A 22 -10.29 16.74 -0.32
CA VAL A 22 -10.38 16.34 -1.74
C VAL A 22 -11.85 16.19 -2.16
N GLU A 23 -12.65 15.48 -1.39
CA GLU A 23 -14.08 15.28 -1.70
C GLU A 23 -14.88 16.60 -1.67
N LEU A 24 -14.65 17.45 -0.66
CA LEU A 24 -15.34 18.74 -0.56
C LEU A 24 -14.94 19.70 -1.69
N LEU A 25 -13.63 19.83 -1.99
CA LEU A 25 -13.17 20.70 -3.06
C LEU A 25 -13.64 20.19 -4.43
N SER A 26 -13.69 18.86 -4.61
CA SER A 26 -14.24 18.23 -5.81
C SER A 26 -15.73 18.56 -5.98
N ALA A 27 -16.52 18.42 -4.91
CA ALA A 27 -17.97 18.67 -4.96
C ALA A 27 -18.35 20.11 -5.35
N VAL A 28 -17.47 21.07 -5.09
CA VAL A 28 -17.67 22.49 -5.44
C VAL A 28 -16.78 22.96 -6.62
N HIS A 29 -16.18 22.01 -7.35
CA HIS A 29 -15.28 22.28 -8.49
C HIS A 29 -14.09 23.20 -8.18
N LEU A 30 -13.60 23.17 -6.95
CA LEU A 30 -12.44 23.94 -6.47
C LEU A 30 -11.18 23.08 -6.26
N LEU A 31 -11.14 21.87 -6.81
CA LEU A 31 -9.99 20.97 -6.69
C LEU A 31 -8.88 21.41 -7.66
N HIS A 32 -8.23 22.51 -7.33
CA HIS A 32 -7.15 23.09 -8.12
C HIS A 32 -5.99 23.56 -7.23
N ARG A 33 -4.86 23.83 -7.87
CA ARG A 33 -3.58 24.14 -7.21
C ARG A 33 -3.69 25.26 -6.16
N ALA A 34 -4.35 26.37 -6.48
CA ALA A 34 -4.43 27.52 -5.57
C ALA A 34 -5.20 27.19 -4.28
N ALA A 35 -6.33 26.48 -4.38
CA ALA A 35 -7.11 26.08 -3.21
C ALA A 35 -6.30 25.16 -2.28
N ILE A 36 -5.59 24.18 -2.84
CA ILE A 36 -4.75 23.26 -2.06
C ILE A 36 -3.60 24.02 -1.39
N TRP A 37 -2.95 24.97 -2.06
CA TRP A 37 -1.91 25.82 -1.45
C TRP A 37 -2.44 26.60 -0.24
N VAL A 38 -3.60 27.24 -0.36
CA VAL A 38 -4.22 28.00 0.73
C VAL A 38 -4.46 27.11 1.95
N VAL A 39 -5.03 25.92 1.73
CA VAL A 39 -5.29 24.95 2.81
C VAL A 39 -4.00 24.53 3.50
N TRP A 40 -2.95 24.19 2.73
CA TRP A 40 -1.69 23.74 3.29
C TRP A 40 -0.92 24.85 4.01
N ILE A 41 -0.92 26.08 3.50
CA ILE A 41 -0.33 27.23 4.19
C ILE A 41 -1.01 27.42 5.55
N ALA A 42 -2.35 27.38 5.59
CA ALA A 42 -3.11 27.47 6.84
C ALA A 42 -2.79 26.31 7.79
N ALA A 43 -2.74 25.07 7.30
CA ALA A 43 -2.41 23.89 8.12
C ALA A 43 -0.99 23.98 8.68
N ILE A 44 -0.01 24.40 7.89
CA ILE A 44 1.40 24.58 8.33
C ILE A 44 1.48 25.70 9.37
N ALA A 45 0.81 26.85 9.15
CA ALA A 45 0.80 27.96 10.10
C ALA A 45 0.19 27.55 11.45
N LEU A 46 -0.96 26.85 11.44
CA LEU A 46 -1.60 26.33 12.65
C LEU A 46 -0.68 25.32 13.37
N THR A 47 -0.07 24.38 12.62
CA THR A 47 0.86 23.38 13.18
C THR A 47 2.10 24.06 13.78
N ALA A 48 2.65 25.07 13.11
CA ALA A 48 3.79 25.84 13.62
C ALA A 48 3.42 26.61 14.90
N TYR A 49 2.23 27.21 14.93
CA TYR A 49 1.77 27.99 16.09
C TYR A 49 1.50 27.10 17.31
N PHE A 50 0.71 26.04 17.15
CA PHE A 50 0.33 25.14 18.25
C PHE A 50 1.35 24.06 18.56
N GLY A 51 2.21 23.70 17.60
CA GLY A 51 3.16 22.58 17.70
C GLY A 51 4.54 22.93 18.27
N ARG A 52 4.84 24.21 18.56
CA ARG A 52 6.19 24.64 19.00
C ARG A 52 6.74 23.86 20.20
N GLY A 53 5.93 23.69 21.24
CA GLY A 53 6.31 22.93 22.44
C GLY A 53 6.45 21.42 22.19
N PHE A 54 5.73 20.88 21.21
CA PHE A 54 5.77 19.49 20.83
C PHE A 54 7.11 19.12 20.15
N PHE A 55 7.56 19.92 19.19
CA PHE A 55 8.85 19.70 18.51
C PHE A 55 10.04 19.78 19.47
N ALA A 56 10.05 20.79 20.35
CA ALA A 56 11.07 20.88 21.39
C ALA A 56 11.05 19.65 22.32
N GLY A 57 9.87 19.14 22.66
CA GLY A 57 9.69 17.93 23.45
C GLY A 57 10.19 16.66 22.76
N ILE A 58 10.08 16.55 21.44
CA ILE A 58 10.65 15.41 20.68
C ILE A 58 12.18 15.42 20.75
N VAL A 59 12.81 16.57 20.49
CA VAL A 59 14.28 16.70 20.57
C VAL A 59 14.81 16.34 21.95
N ALA A 60 14.16 16.83 23.02
CA ALA A 60 14.53 16.50 24.39
C ALA A 60 14.44 14.97 24.65
N LYS A 61 13.36 14.32 24.19
CA LYS A 61 13.19 12.85 24.33
C LYS A 61 14.22 12.04 23.56
N LEU A 62 14.59 12.48 22.36
CA LEU A 62 15.67 11.85 21.61
C LEU A 62 17.01 11.93 22.35
N ARG A 63 17.34 13.10 22.92
CA ARG A 63 18.55 13.25 23.74
C ARG A 63 18.53 12.35 24.99
N THR A 64 17.40 12.29 25.69
CA THR A 64 17.22 11.39 26.85
C THR A 64 17.38 9.93 26.41
N PHE A 65 16.76 9.52 25.30
CA PHE A 65 16.91 8.17 24.76
C PHE A 65 18.39 7.82 24.53
N TRP A 66 19.15 8.69 23.84
CA TRP A 66 20.57 8.43 23.56
C TRP A 66 21.43 8.38 24.81
N GLY A 67 21.10 9.16 25.87
CA GLY A 67 21.77 9.11 27.16
C GLY A 67 21.53 7.81 27.91
N GLU A 68 20.31 7.30 27.89
CA GLU A 68 19.85 6.14 28.66
C GLU A 68 19.93 4.79 27.92
N ALA A 69 19.94 4.80 26.59
CA ALA A 69 19.89 3.59 25.78
C ALA A 69 21.15 2.74 25.94
N GLU A 70 20.96 1.43 26.06
CA GLU A 70 22.03 0.45 26.06
C GLU A 70 22.69 0.31 24.66
N ARG A 71 23.88 -0.29 24.60
CA ARG A 71 24.61 -0.44 23.32
C ARG A 71 23.78 -1.13 22.24
N LEU A 72 23.07 -2.22 22.57
CA LEU A 72 22.23 -2.93 21.62
C LEU A 72 21.05 -2.06 21.15
N GLU A 73 20.43 -1.31 22.05
CA GLU A 73 19.31 -0.41 21.74
C GLU A 73 19.75 0.72 20.78
N ARG A 74 20.94 1.28 21.01
CA ARG A 74 21.53 2.28 20.10
C ARG A 74 21.85 1.67 18.74
N LEU A 75 22.43 0.46 18.72
CA LEU A 75 22.72 -0.25 17.46
C LEU A 75 21.44 -0.48 16.65
N ILE A 76 20.38 -0.99 17.27
CA ILE A 76 19.08 -1.21 16.61
C ILE A 76 18.53 0.12 16.05
N ALA A 77 18.59 1.20 16.84
CA ALA A 77 18.13 2.51 16.41
C ALA A 77 18.95 3.05 15.20
N VAL A 78 20.27 2.86 15.20
CA VAL A 78 21.14 3.27 14.10
C VAL A 78 20.85 2.46 12.83
N VAL A 79 20.71 1.14 12.96
CA VAL A 79 20.38 0.26 11.81
C VAL A 79 19.03 0.67 11.19
N LEU A 80 18.01 0.86 12.03
CA LEU A 80 16.69 1.28 11.57
C LEU A 80 16.73 2.67 10.91
N ALA A 81 17.41 3.63 11.50
CA ALA A 81 17.59 4.96 10.92
C ALA A 81 18.36 4.91 9.60
N GLY A 82 19.40 4.07 9.51
CA GLY A 82 20.17 3.85 8.28
C GLY A 82 19.31 3.26 7.15
N MET A 83 18.42 2.30 7.48
CA MET A 83 17.47 1.73 6.52
C MET A 83 16.54 2.81 5.96
N PHE A 84 15.83 3.55 6.82
CA PHE A 84 14.93 4.60 6.36
C PHE A 84 15.65 5.76 5.66
N LEU A 85 16.92 6.02 5.98
CA LEU A 85 17.72 6.99 5.24
C LEU A 85 18.05 6.47 3.82
N ALA A 86 18.38 5.21 3.67
CA ALA A 86 18.61 4.58 2.38
C ALA A 86 17.33 4.59 1.52
N ASP A 87 16.19 4.22 2.12
CA ASP A 87 14.88 4.30 1.46
C ASP A 87 14.53 5.75 1.08
N LEU A 88 14.85 6.73 1.92
CA LEU A 88 14.64 8.16 1.62
C LEU A 88 15.45 8.60 0.39
N VAL A 89 16.70 8.18 0.29
CA VAL A 89 17.54 8.49 -0.89
C VAL A 89 16.90 7.93 -2.15
N ILE A 90 16.48 6.65 -2.14
CA ILE A 90 15.81 6.05 -3.29
C ILE A 90 14.49 6.78 -3.59
N ALA A 91 13.66 7.03 -2.58
CA ALA A 91 12.36 7.66 -2.74
C ALA A 91 12.44 9.09 -3.33
N LEU A 92 13.54 9.81 -3.09
CA LEU A 92 13.77 11.15 -3.63
C LEU A 92 14.42 11.14 -5.02
N MET A 93 15.17 10.08 -5.37
CA MET A 93 15.90 10.01 -6.63
C MET A 93 15.15 9.25 -7.73
N ALA A 94 14.46 8.16 -7.37
CA ALA A 94 13.73 7.34 -8.33
C ALA A 94 12.35 7.94 -8.66
N PRO A 95 11.98 8.01 -9.95
CA PRO A 95 10.59 8.29 -10.32
C PRO A 95 9.69 7.10 -9.98
N PRO A 96 8.37 7.29 -9.94
CA PRO A 96 7.41 6.18 -9.94
C PRO A 96 7.64 5.28 -11.15
N ASN A 97 7.82 3.97 -10.93
CA ASN A 97 8.15 3.01 -11.99
C ASN A 97 7.60 1.59 -11.75
N ASN A 98 6.72 1.41 -10.76
CA ASN A 98 6.01 0.14 -10.59
C ASN A 98 4.87 0.00 -11.60
N PHE A 99 4.49 -1.24 -11.90
CA PHE A 99 3.48 -1.54 -12.91
C PHE A 99 2.12 -0.89 -12.59
N ASP A 100 1.64 -1.02 -11.37
CA ASP A 100 0.32 -0.53 -10.95
C ASP A 100 0.23 0.99 -11.04
N SER A 101 1.30 1.70 -10.67
CA SER A 101 1.37 3.16 -10.78
C SER A 101 1.35 3.63 -12.22
N GLN A 102 2.05 2.94 -13.14
CA GLN A 102 2.05 3.29 -14.56
C GLN A 102 0.70 3.05 -15.23
N THR A 103 -0.06 2.05 -14.74
CA THR A 103 -1.30 1.60 -15.36
C THR A 103 -2.54 2.30 -14.79
N TYR A 104 -2.67 2.41 -13.44
CA TYR A 104 -3.93 2.90 -12.85
C TYR A 104 -3.81 3.84 -11.65
N HIS A 105 -2.78 3.77 -10.79
CA HIS A 105 -2.69 4.68 -9.64
C HIS A 105 -2.45 6.13 -10.07
N LEU A 106 -1.43 6.36 -10.90
CA LEU A 106 -1.03 7.71 -11.29
C LEU A 106 -1.85 8.30 -12.44
N PRO A 107 -2.27 7.53 -13.46
CA PRO A 107 -3.24 8.04 -14.44
C PRO A 107 -4.49 8.60 -13.78
N LYS A 108 -5.05 7.90 -12.78
CA LYS A 108 -6.18 8.36 -11.97
C LYS A 108 -5.94 9.76 -11.38
N VAL A 109 -4.76 10.01 -10.81
CA VAL A 109 -4.40 11.31 -10.25
C VAL A 109 -4.36 12.40 -11.34
N GLU A 110 -3.77 12.10 -12.50
CA GLU A 110 -3.70 13.07 -13.61
C GLU A 110 -5.07 13.39 -14.20
N HIS A 111 -5.94 12.39 -14.39
CA HIS A 111 -7.33 12.62 -14.79
C HIS A 111 -8.07 13.53 -13.81
N TRP A 112 -7.90 13.33 -12.50
CA TRP A 112 -8.50 14.20 -11.49
C TRP A 112 -7.97 15.64 -11.54
N VAL A 113 -6.69 15.81 -11.82
CA VAL A 113 -6.10 17.15 -12.01
C VAL A 113 -6.67 17.80 -13.26
N ALA A 114 -6.78 17.05 -14.37
CA ALA A 114 -7.29 17.57 -15.63
C ALA A 114 -8.76 18.00 -15.55
N GLN A 115 -9.60 17.23 -14.85
CA GLN A 115 -11.03 17.52 -14.71
C GLN A 115 -11.38 18.41 -13.49
N GLY A 116 -10.42 18.73 -12.62
CA GLY A 116 -10.65 19.54 -11.42
C GLY A 116 -11.57 18.87 -10.37
N GLY A 117 -11.64 17.54 -10.37
CA GLY A 117 -12.50 16.78 -9.47
C GLY A 117 -12.20 15.30 -9.48
N VAL A 118 -12.71 14.54 -8.47
CA VAL A 118 -12.50 13.09 -8.32
C VAL A 118 -13.66 12.26 -8.90
N GLY A 119 -14.40 12.80 -9.87
CA GLY A 119 -15.40 12.09 -10.64
C GLY A 119 -14.80 10.97 -11.49
N PHE A 120 -15.65 10.04 -11.95
CA PHE A 120 -15.25 9.02 -12.91
C PHE A 120 -15.16 9.61 -14.32
N TYR A 121 -14.47 8.93 -15.21
CA TYR A 121 -14.14 9.36 -16.56
C TYR A 121 -14.07 8.16 -17.52
N PRO A 122 -14.11 8.36 -18.84
CA PRO A 122 -13.96 7.28 -19.82
C PRO A 122 -12.62 6.57 -19.67
N THR A 123 -12.64 5.25 -19.58
CA THR A 123 -11.44 4.39 -19.59
C THR A 123 -11.80 2.93 -19.83
N VAL A 124 -10.87 2.16 -20.40
CA VAL A 124 -10.92 0.69 -20.45
C VAL A 124 -10.19 0.05 -19.29
N ILE A 125 -9.42 0.81 -18.55
CA ILE A 125 -8.67 0.36 -17.37
C ILE A 125 -9.52 0.65 -16.13
N ASP A 126 -10.59 -0.12 -15.92
CA ASP A 126 -11.54 0.11 -14.83
C ASP A 126 -10.92 0.05 -13.42
N ARG A 127 -9.72 -0.51 -13.26
CA ARG A 127 -8.92 -0.38 -12.04
C ARG A 127 -8.66 1.09 -11.68
N GLN A 128 -8.60 1.99 -12.65
CA GLN A 128 -8.50 3.44 -12.40
C GLN A 128 -9.73 3.98 -11.66
N LEU A 129 -10.90 3.39 -11.85
CA LEU A 129 -12.16 3.81 -11.23
C LEU A 129 -12.49 2.98 -9.98
N ALA A 130 -12.35 1.65 -10.08
CA ALA A 130 -12.85 0.70 -9.08
C ALA A 130 -11.86 0.38 -7.95
N MET A 131 -10.56 0.72 -8.07
CA MET A 131 -9.61 0.55 -6.96
C MET A 131 -9.67 1.74 -6.01
N ALA A 132 -9.78 1.44 -4.71
CA ALA A 132 -9.99 2.41 -3.64
C ALA A 132 -8.88 3.48 -3.58
N PRO A 133 -9.21 4.79 -3.50
CA PRO A 133 -8.29 5.90 -3.78
C PRO A 133 -7.59 6.50 -2.56
N GLY A 134 -7.58 5.85 -1.40
CA GLY A 134 -7.12 6.47 -0.17
C GLY A 134 -5.67 6.95 -0.17
N ALA A 135 -4.77 6.24 -0.86
CA ALA A 135 -3.39 6.69 -1.04
C ALA A 135 -3.28 7.73 -2.16
N GLU A 136 -4.02 7.57 -3.24
CA GLU A 136 -4.02 8.47 -4.39
C GLU A 136 -4.55 9.87 -4.03
N TYR A 137 -5.44 9.99 -3.05
CA TYR A 137 -5.85 11.31 -2.56
C TYR A 137 -4.67 12.05 -1.90
N ILE A 138 -3.76 11.34 -1.23
CA ILE A 138 -2.54 11.95 -0.69
C ILE A 138 -1.58 12.33 -1.84
N LEU A 139 -1.45 11.47 -2.86
CA LEU A 139 -0.66 11.76 -4.06
C LEU A 139 -1.22 12.98 -4.81
N LEU A 140 -2.54 13.13 -4.88
CA LEU A 140 -3.20 14.27 -5.51
C LEU A 140 -2.85 15.60 -4.81
N HIS A 141 -2.79 15.62 -3.47
CA HIS A 141 -2.28 16.79 -2.75
C HIS A 141 -0.85 17.14 -3.17
N LEU A 142 0.04 16.14 -3.22
CA LEU A 142 1.43 16.34 -3.65
C LEU A 142 1.50 16.84 -5.09
N ARG A 143 0.70 16.27 -6.00
CA ARG A 143 0.62 16.67 -7.40
C ARG A 143 0.22 18.14 -7.56
N LEU A 144 -0.81 18.55 -6.85
CA LEU A 144 -1.30 19.94 -6.89
C LEU A 144 -0.34 20.93 -6.22
N LEU A 145 0.42 20.50 -5.21
CA LEU A 145 1.43 21.33 -4.55
C LEU A 145 2.70 21.49 -5.40
N THR A 146 3.24 20.40 -5.93
CA THR A 146 4.57 20.41 -6.58
C THR A 146 4.51 20.59 -8.09
N GLY A 147 3.41 20.19 -8.72
CA GLY A 147 3.26 20.18 -10.19
C GLY A 147 3.95 19.00 -10.88
N GLY A 148 4.41 17.99 -10.11
CA GLY A 148 5.09 16.78 -10.59
C GLY A 148 4.98 15.62 -9.63
N ASP A 149 5.74 14.56 -9.87
CA ASP A 149 5.70 13.28 -9.17
C ASP A 149 6.93 12.98 -8.30
N SER A 150 7.89 13.90 -8.21
CA SER A 150 9.17 13.69 -7.52
C SER A 150 9.07 13.38 -6.02
N LEU A 151 7.94 13.67 -5.38
CA LEU A 151 7.71 13.40 -3.96
C LEU A 151 6.72 12.24 -3.70
N TYR A 152 6.25 11.57 -4.75
CA TYR A 152 5.20 10.56 -4.61
C TYR A 152 5.63 9.35 -3.76
N ASN A 153 6.85 8.87 -3.93
CA ASN A 153 7.39 7.76 -3.16
C ASN A 153 7.47 8.05 -1.65
N LEU A 154 7.49 9.34 -1.24
CA LEU A 154 7.51 9.72 0.18
C LEU A 154 6.23 9.31 0.93
N VAL A 155 5.12 9.06 0.25
CA VAL A 155 3.87 8.62 0.88
C VAL A 155 4.04 7.25 1.51
N GLN A 156 4.57 6.28 0.76
CA GLN A 156 4.84 4.95 1.26
C GLN A 156 5.99 4.94 2.29
N LEU A 157 7.04 5.75 2.07
CA LEU A 157 8.12 5.91 3.05
C LEU A 157 7.60 6.41 4.41
N ALA A 158 6.77 7.45 4.40
CA ALA A 158 6.15 7.95 5.62
C ALA A 158 5.26 6.89 6.28
N ALA A 159 4.46 6.16 5.50
CA ALA A 159 3.63 5.07 6.00
C ALA A 159 4.47 3.96 6.63
N GLY A 160 5.59 3.57 6.02
CA GLY A 160 6.55 2.61 6.57
C GLY A 160 7.17 3.07 7.90
N ALA A 161 7.62 4.32 7.97
CA ALA A 161 8.19 4.89 9.19
C ALA A 161 7.16 4.96 10.34
N PHE A 162 5.92 5.38 10.03
CA PHE A 162 4.83 5.34 11.01
C PHE A 162 4.44 3.90 11.37
N GLY A 163 4.51 2.95 10.45
CA GLY A 163 4.32 1.52 10.71
C GLY A 163 5.32 1.00 11.75
N ALA A 164 6.60 1.32 11.61
CA ALA A 164 7.63 0.97 12.58
C ALA A 164 7.36 1.60 13.97
N LEU A 165 6.92 2.87 14.00
CA LEU A 165 6.51 3.56 15.22
C LEU A 165 5.31 2.85 15.89
N ILE A 166 4.34 2.40 15.11
CA ILE A 166 3.15 1.67 15.59
C ILE A 166 3.54 0.29 16.11
N ALA A 167 4.35 -0.47 15.38
CA ALA A 167 4.85 -1.78 15.82
C ALA A 167 5.56 -1.67 17.17
N SER A 168 6.46 -0.70 17.30
CA SER A 168 7.12 -0.36 18.57
C SER A 168 6.12 -0.03 19.69
N ARG A 169 5.07 0.73 19.37
CA ARG A 169 4.07 1.11 20.37
C ARG A 169 3.21 -0.07 20.80
N ILE A 170 2.75 -0.89 19.87
CA ILE A 170 1.97 -2.11 20.17
C ILE A 170 2.78 -3.05 21.07
N ALA A 171 4.07 -3.27 20.79
CA ALA A 171 4.93 -4.07 21.66
C ALA A 171 4.93 -3.52 23.10
N GLY A 172 5.03 -2.20 23.28
CA GLY A 172 4.94 -1.57 24.60
C GLY A 172 3.57 -1.72 25.27
N GLN A 173 2.46 -1.60 24.51
CA GLN A 173 1.10 -1.80 25.02
C GLN A 173 0.84 -3.24 25.47
N LEU A 174 1.54 -4.20 24.86
CA LEU A 174 1.48 -5.63 25.23
C LEU A 174 2.45 -5.99 26.37
N GLY A 175 3.14 -5.02 26.99
CA GLY A 175 4.03 -5.21 28.13
C GLY A 175 5.50 -5.39 27.74
N GLY A 176 5.88 -5.16 26.50
CA GLY A 176 7.26 -5.25 26.04
C GLY A 176 8.16 -4.16 26.60
N SER A 177 9.40 -4.50 26.95
CA SER A 177 10.45 -3.58 27.36
C SER A 177 10.82 -2.59 26.23
N ARG A 178 11.65 -1.58 26.55
CA ARG A 178 12.19 -0.67 25.51
C ARG A 178 12.93 -1.44 24.40
N ARG A 179 13.65 -2.50 24.76
CA ARG A 179 14.34 -3.36 23.80
C ARG A 179 13.36 -4.13 22.90
N ALA A 180 12.30 -4.74 23.43
CA ALA A 180 11.25 -5.38 22.64
C ALA A 180 10.58 -4.40 21.68
N GLN A 181 10.33 -3.16 22.12
CA GLN A 181 9.77 -2.10 21.29
C GLN A 181 10.67 -1.75 20.09
N LEU A 182 11.97 -1.66 20.30
CA LEU A 182 12.95 -1.40 19.24
C LEU A 182 13.09 -2.61 18.29
N ILE A 183 13.06 -3.83 18.81
CA ILE A 183 13.08 -5.05 17.99
C ILE A 183 11.83 -5.13 17.11
N ALA A 184 10.65 -4.79 17.61
CA ALA A 184 9.43 -4.75 16.80
C ALA A 184 9.54 -3.78 15.63
N ALA A 185 10.07 -2.56 15.89
CA ALA A 185 10.32 -1.58 14.84
C ALA A 185 11.39 -2.07 13.83
N LEU A 186 12.47 -2.68 14.32
CA LEU A 186 13.53 -3.24 13.48
C LEU A 186 12.99 -4.34 12.57
N LEU A 187 12.29 -5.32 13.14
CA LEU A 187 11.73 -6.43 12.36
C LEU A 187 10.78 -5.91 11.26
N PHE A 188 9.93 -4.94 11.56
CA PHE A 188 9.07 -4.33 10.55
C PHE A 188 9.87 -3.58 9.49
N GLY A 189 10.71 -2.62 9.88
CA GLY A 189 11.44 -1.77 8.94
C GLY A 189 12.52 -2.48 8.13
N THR A 190 12.99 -3.67 8.58
CA THR A 190 13.95 -4.50 7.84
C THR A 190 13.31 -5.70 7.13
N THR A 191 11.99 -5.81 7.15
CA THR A 191 11.31 -6.83 6.33
C THR A 191 11.48 -6.45 4.85
N PRO A 192 12.05 -7.33 4.00
CA PRO A 192 12.39 -6.99 2.61
C PRO A 192 11.24 -6.34 1.83
N ILE A 193 10.02 -6.89 1.93
CA ILE A 193 8.86 -6.32 1.24
C ILE A 193 8.51 -4.92 1.76
N VAL A 194 8.65 -4.66 3.06
CA VAL A 194 8.40 -3.34 3.66
C VAL A 194 9.42 -2.32 3.16
N ALA A 195 10.69 -2.70 3.10
CA ALA A 195 11.75 -1.83 2.63
C ALA A 195 11.60 -1.46 1.14
N LEU A 196 11.27 -2.42 0.27
CA LEU A 196 11.02 -2.13 -1.14
C LEU A 196 9.75 -1.31 -1.38
N GLU A 197 8.67 -1.64 -0.68
CA GLU A 197 7.43 -0.87 -0.74
C GLU A 197 7.60 0.57 -0.23
N ALA A 198 8.50 0.81 0.74
CA ALA A 198 8.77 2.15 1.27
C ALA A 198 9.34 3.13 0.23
N THR A 199 9.87 2.62 -0.89
CA THR A 199 10.40 3.45 -1.98
C THR A 199 9.46 3.52 -3.19
N SER A 200 8.24 3.00 -3.07
CA SER A 200 7.26 2.80 -4.14
C SER A 200 6.12 3.83 -4.10
N THR A 201 5.29 3.82 -5.13
CA THR A 201 3.98 4.50 -5.19
C THR A 201 2.81 3.51 -5.11
N GLN A 202 3.05 2.33 -4.52
CA GLN A 202 2.00 1.36 -4.16
C GLN A 202 1.14 1.89 -2.99
N THR A 203 0.20 1.10 -2.49
CA THR A 203 -0.75 1.52 -1.43
C THR A 203 -0.66 0.64 -0.18
N ASP A 204 0.19 -0.37 -0.18
CA ASP A 204 0.18 -1.46 0.80
C ASP A 204 0.70 -1.03 2.19
N LEU A 205 1.72 -0.16 2.27
CA LEU A 205 2.14 0.41 3.55
C LEU A 205 1.15 1.45 4.08
N VAL A 206 0.43 2.15 3.21
CA VAL A 206 -0.61 3.11 3.63
C VAL A 206 -1.76 2.37 4.30
N VAL A 207 -2.26 1.26 3.73
CA VAL A 207 -3.30 0.47 4.40
C VAL A 207 -2.76 -0.19 5.67
N ALA A 208 -1.51 -0.67 5.68
CA ALA A 208 -0.89 -1.22 6.89
C ALA A 208 -0.80 -0.19 8.02
N LEU A 209 -0.44 1.06 7.70
CA LEU A 209 -0.46 2.19 8.65
C LEU A 209 -1.83 2.34 9.31
N TRP A 210 -2.91 2.34 8.52
CA TRP A 210 -4.26 2.54 9.06
C TRP A 210 -4.75 1.33 9.87
N VAL A 211 -4.47 0.10 9.44
CA VAL A 211 -4.74 -1.11 10.22
C VAL A 211 -3.99 -1.08 11.54
N GLY A 212 -2.71 -0.72 11.53
CA GLY A 212 -1.91 -0.54 12.73
C GLY A 212 -2.44 0.56 13.64
N ALA A 213 -2.95 1.68 13.08
CA ALA A 213 -3.60 2.74 13.86
C ALA A 213 -4.86 2.22 14.57
N VAL A 214 -5.72 1.45 13.88
CA VAL A 214 -6.86 0.78 14.51
C VAL A 214 -6.38 -0.10 15.67
N ALA A 215 -5.38 -0.96 15.44
CA ALA A 215 -4.87 -1.89 16.46
C ALA A 215 -4.39 -1.17 17.72
N THR A 216 -3.55 -0.15 17.57
CA THR A 216 -2.99 0.57 18.71
C THR A 216 -4.03 1.43 19.44
N LEU A 217 -5.03 1.99 18.72
CA LEU A 217 -6.13 2.73 19.33
C LEU A 217 -7.06 1.79 20.13
N VAL A 218 -7.38 0.61 19.61
CA VAL A 218 -8.16 -0.40 20.34
C VAL A 218 -7.42 -0.86 21.60
N LEU A 219 -6.13 -1.10 21.52
CA LEU A 219 -5.30 -1.49 22.67
C LEU A 219 -5.26 -0.42 23.77
N ASP A 220 -5.32 0.87 23.42
CA ASP A 220 -5.40 1.95 24.42
C ASP A 220 -6.72 1.92 25.21
N GLU A 221 -7.77 1.47 24.58
CA GLU A 221 -9.12 1.50 25.14
C GLU A 221 -9.53 0.17 25.82
N ARG A 222 -8.63 -0.82 25.84
CA ARG A 222 -8.95 -2.16 26.39
C ARG A 222 -9.27 -2.15 27.89
N ASP A 223 -8.60 -1.27 28.64
CA ASP A 223 -8.68 -1.26 30.12
C ASP A 223 -9.48 -0.06 30.65
N ARG A 224 -9.97 0.83 29.79
CA ARG A 224 -10.69 2.03 30.15
C ARG A 224 -11.94 2.27 29.29
N ARG A 225 -12.80 3.16 29.78
CA ARG A 225 -13.97 3.64 29.02
C ARG A 225 -13.49 4.48 27.84
N THR A 226 -13.89 4.12 26.61
CA THR A 226 -13.53 4.88 25.42
C THR A 226 -14.24 6.23 25.38
N THR A 227 -13.50 7.30 25.20
CA THR A 227 -14.07 8.65 25.05
C THR A 227 -14.65 8.87 23.66
N TRP A 228 -15.62 9.77 23.51
CA TRP A 228 -16.25 10.06 22.20
C TRP A 228 -15.23 10.46 21.11
N PRO A 229 -14.23 11.35 21.40
CA PRO A 229 -13.19 11.65 20.41
C PRO A 229 -12.33 10.42 20.03
N ALA A 230 -12.08 9.50 20.97
CA ALA A 230 -11.34 8.27 20.66
C ALA A 230 -12.17 7.32 19.78
N ILE A 231 -13.49 7.25 20.00
CA ILE A 231 -14.41 6.48 19.13
C ILE A 231 -14.43 7.07 17.71
N ALA A 232 -14.54 8.39 17.58
CA ALA A 232 -14.50 9.06 16.28
C ALA A 232 -13.16 8.82 15.55
N GLN A 233 -12.02 8.87 16.25
CA GLN A 233 -10.71 8.57 15.68
C GLN A 233 -10.58 7.10 15.27
N LEU A 234 -11.16 6.17 16.04
CA LEU A 234 -11.19 4.76 15.68
C LEU A 234 -11.99 4.54 14.40
N GLY A 235 -13.15 5.18 14.29
CA GLY A 235 -13.97 5.16 13.07
C GLY A 235 -13.27 5.81 11.88
N ALA A 236 -12.56 6.91 12.10
CA ALA A 236 -11.77 7.58 11.07
C ALA A 236 -10.63 6.67 10.57
N ALA A 237 -9.88 6.02 11.47
CA ALA A 237 -8.85 5.07 11.07
C ALA A 237 -9.43 3.89 10.27
N ALA A 238 -10.57 3.35 10.69
CA ALA A 238 -11.27 2.27 9.98
C ALA A 238 -11.80 2.72 8.60
N GLY A 239 -12.30 3.96 8.49
CA GLY A 239 -12.69 4.56 7.22
C GLY A 239 -11.52 4.72 6.25
N LEU A 240 -10.35 5.13 6.75
CA LEU A 240 -9.12 5.21 5.97
C LEU A 240 -8.63 3.83 5.51
N VAL A 241 -8.79 2.77 6.35
CA VAL A 241 -8.53 1.39 5.91
C VAL A 241 -9.40 1.04 4.72
N LEU A 242 -10.72 1.22 4.84
CA LEU A 242 -11.68 0.87 3.80
C LEU A 242 -11.43 1.66 2.50
N LEU A 243 -11.18 2.96 2.60
CA LEU A 243 -10.92 3.83 1.46
C LEU A 243 -9.55 3.56 0.80
N THR A 244 -8.58 2.97 1.53
CA THR A 244 -7.28 2.65 0.94
C THR A 244 -7.28 1.25 0.32
N LYS A 245 -7.79 0.24 1.04
CA LYS A 245 -7.86 -1.14 0.54
C LYS A 245 -8.82 -1.96 1.42
N ALA A 246 -9.96 -2.37 0.87
CA ALA A 246 -11.00 -3.09 1.63
C ALA A 246 -10.49 -4.36 2.32
N THR A 247 -9.49 -5.04 1.76
CA THR A 247 -8.85 -6.22 2.36
C THR A 247 -8.20 -5.92 3.72
N GLY A 248 -7.84 -4.69 4.01
CA GLY A 248 -7.35 -4.27 5.33
C GLY A 248 -8.39 -4.46 6.45
N LEU A 249 -9.69 -4.47 6.12
CA LEU A 249 -10.74 -4.77 7.08
C LEU A 249 -10.71 -6.23 7.58
N LEU A 250 -10.10 -7.15 6.84
CA LEU A 250 -9.89 -8.53 7.30
C LEU A 250 -9.01 -8.58 8.56
N ALA A 251 -8.14 -7.59 8.73
CA ALA A 251 -7.31 -7.45 9.93
C ALA A 251 -7.88 -6.43 10.94
N ALA A 252 -8.43 -5.31 10.48
CA ALA A 252 -9.03 -4.30 11.35
C ALA A 252 -10.37 -4.77 11.96
N GLY A 253 -11.16 -5.54 11.21
CA GLY A 253 -12.48 -6.03 11.65
C GLY A 253 -12.46 -6.80 12.96
N PRO A 254 -11.63 -7.85 13.12
CA PRO A 254 -11.49 -8.56 14.40
C PRO A 254 -11.15 -7.64 15.57
N LEU A 255 -10.33 -6.62 15.36
CA LEU A 255 -9.97 -5.64 16.39
C LEU A 255 -11.15 -4.73 16.76
N LEU A 256 -11.94 -4.29 15.77
CA LEU A 256 -13.16 -3.49 16.00
C LEU A 256 -14.22 -4.31 16.73
N VAL A 257 -14.41 -5.57 16.36
CA VAL A 257 -15.33 -6.48 17.05
C VAL A 257 -14.87 -6.68 18.49
N TRP A 258 -13.56 -6.88 18.72
CA TRP A 258 -13.03 -6.98 20.08
C TRP A 258 -13.28 -5.71 20.90
N TRP A 259 -13.05 -4.54 20.32
CA TRP A 259 -13.37 -3.25 20.97
C TRP A 259 -14.84 -3.19 21.36
N PHE A 260 -15.76 -3.55 20.45
CA PHE A 260 -17.19 -3.58 20.73
C PHE A 260 -17.54 -4.52 21.89
N VAL A 261 -17.00 -5.75 21.88
CA VAL A 261 -17.19 -6.72 22.97
C VAL A 261 -16.68 -6.19 24.31
N LEU A 262 -15.56 -5.47 24.32
CA LEU A 262 -15.03 -4.84 25.54
C LEU A 262 -16.00 -3.76 26.09
N GLN A 263 -16.64 -2.97 25.21
CA GLN A 263 -17.65 -1.99 25.63
C GLN A 263 -18.90 -2.69 26.21
N LEU A 264 -19.36 -3.78 25.58
CA LEU A 264 -20.49 -4.57 26.09
C LEU A 264 -20.21 -5.18 27.48
N ARG A 265 -19.04 -5.73 27.69
CA ARG A 265 -18.63 -6.32 28.99
C ARG A 265 -18.67 -5.33 30.14
N ARG A 266 -18.58 -4.03 29.87
CA ARG A 266 -18.74 -2.94 30.86
C ARG A 266 -20.18 -2.62 31.21
N ARG A 267 -21.14 -3.38 30.67
CA ARG A 267 -22.58 -3.17 30.83
C ARG A 267 -23.11 -1.83 30.33
N GLU A 268 -22.39 -1.18 29.41
CA GLU A 268 -22.76 0.09 28.79
C GLU A 268 -23.30 -0.13 27.37
N TRP A 269 -24.29 -1.00 27.19
CA TRP A 269 -24.76 -1.44 25.87
C TRP A 269 -25.26 -0.30 24.97
N LEU A 270 -26.00 0.68 25.53
CA LEU A 270 -26.44 1.86 24.77
C LEU A 270 -25.25 2.65 24.22
N ARG A 271 -24.21 2.80 25.03
CA ARG A 271 -22.99 3.48 24.62
C ARG A 271 -22.18 2.66 23.60
N ALA A 272 -22.16 1.35 23.73
CA ALA A 272 -21.51 0.48 22.76
C ALA A 272 -22.20 0.60 21.39
N VAL A 273 -23.53 0.58 21.35
CA VAL A 273 -24.32 0.77 20.13
C VAL A 273 -24.12 2.17 19.55
N ALA A 274 -24.23 3.23 20.38
CA ALA A 274 -24.00 4.61 19.93
C ALA A 274 -22.56 4.81 19.43
N GLY A 275 -21.58 4.22 20.12
CA GLY A 275 -20.17 4.26 19.72
C GLY A 275 -19.94 3.55 18.37
N THR A 276 -20.57 2.40 18.16
CA THR A 276 -20.52 1.71 16.87
C THR A 276 -21.17 2.55 15.77
N GLY A 277 -22.29 3.20 16.07
CA GLY A 277 -22.90 4.16 15.15
C GLY A 277 -21.95 5.29 14.74
N ILE A 278 -21.19 5.84 15.68
CA ILE A 278 -20.15 6.86 15.39
C ILE A 278 -19.02 6.27 14.52
N VAL A 279 -18.56 5.05 14.81
CA VAL A 279 -17.54 4.37 13.99
C VAL A 279 -18.03 4.21 12.55
N VAL A 280 -19.25 3.67 12.37
CA VAL A 280 -19.84 3.48 11.05
C VAL A 280 -20.07 4.82 10.34
N ALA A 281 -20.57 5.84 11.04
CA ALA A 281 -20.76 7.17 10.48
C ALA A 281 -19.44 7.81 10.02
N ALA A 282 -18.35 7.66 10.79
CA ALA A 282 -17.02 8.13 10.39
C ALA A 282 -16.48 7.36 9.18
N MET A 283 -16.68 6.04 9.13
CA MET A 283 -16.34 5.23 7.96
C MET A 283 -17.12 5.68 6.72
N ALA A 284 -18.43 5.91 6.88
CA ALA A 284 -19.29 6.37 5.79
C ALA A 284 -18.91 7.79 5.32
N LEU A 285 -18.52 8.68 6.21
CA LEU A 285 -18.05 10.02 5.85
C LEU A 285 -16.77 9.97 4.99
N ILE A 286 -15.86 9.06 5.33
CA ILE A 286 -14.55 8.98 4.69
C ILE A 286 -14.61 8.16 3.39
N ALA A 287 -15.24 6.99 3.40
CA ALA A 287 -15.27 6.08 2.27
C ALA A 287 -16.58 6.17 1.44
N GLY A 288 -17.65 6.69 2.04
CA GLY A 288 -18.99 6.71 1.43
C GLY A 288 -19.05 7.41 0.08
N PRO A 289 -18.50 8.61 -0.11
CA PRO A 289 -18.55 9.29 -1.41
C PRO A 289 -17.94 8.46 -2.55
N TYR A 290 -16.79 7.84 -2.30
CA TYR A 290 -16.16 6.94 -3.27
C TYR A 290 -17.00 5.66 -3.50
N LEU A 291 -17.41 4.98 -2.42
CA LEU A 291 -18.21 3.76 -2.52
C LEU A 291 -19.55 4.01 -3.24
N TRP A 292 -20.14 5.18 -3.05
CA TRP A 292 -21.33 5.59 -3.78
C TRP A 292 -21.08 5.71 -5.28
N ARG A 293 -19.97 6.32 -5.69
CA ARG A 293 -19.59 6.39 -7.12
C ARG A 293 -19.38 5.01 -7.72
N VAL A 294 -18.72 4.10 -6.98
CA VAL A 294 -18.52 2.71 -7.42
C VAL A 294 -19.85 1.96 -7.51
N GLU A 295 -20.71 2.08 -6.49
CA GLU A 295 -22.03 1.43 -6.46
C GLU A 295 -22.92 1.88 -7.63
N THR A 296 -22.99 3.18 -7.88
CA THR A 296 -23.82 3.72 -8.97
C THR A 296 -23.33 3.29 -10.36
N THR A 297 -22.01 3.09 -10.52
CA THR A 297 -21.42 2.72 -11.80
C THR A 297 -21.40 1.21 -12.06
N TYR A 298 -21.15 0.41 -11.01
CA TYR A 298 -20.95 -1.04 -11.13
C TYR A 298 -22.06 -1.88 -10.46
N SER A 299 -23.06 -1.24 -9.85
CA SER A 299 -24.11 -1.89 -9.05
C SER A 299 -23.53 -2.76 -7.92
N ASN A 300 -22.33 -2.42 -7.45
CA ASN A 300 -21.63 -3.07 -6.34
C ASN A 300 -20.55 -2.16 -5.77
N PRO A 301 -20.53 -1.85 -4.45
CA PRO A 301 -19.59 -0.92 -3.84
C PRO A 301 -18.13 -1.42 -3.83
N LEU A 302 -17.91 -2.70 -4.16
CA LEU A 302 -16.56 -3.30 -4.27
C LEU A 302 -16.06 -3.38 -5.73
N GLY A 303 -16.79 -2.77 -6.67
CA GLY A 303 -16.41 -2.72 -8.08
C GLY A 303 -16.95 -3.88 -8.93
N PRO A 304 -16.53 -3.98 -10.19
CA PRO A 304 -17.04 -4.96 -11.15
C PRO A 304 -16.69 -6.40 -10.78
N ASP A 305 -17.54 -7.33 -11.20
CA ASP A 305 -17.46 -8.75 -10.83
C ASP A 305 -16.11 -9.37 -11.20
N HIS A 306 -15.58 -9.08 -12.36
CA HIS A 306 -14.32 -9.67 -12.81
C HIS A 306 -13.12 -9.28 -11.93
N LEU A 307 -13.10 -8.05 -11.36
CA LEU A 307 -12.07 -7.65 -10.40
C LEU A 307 -12.25 -8.36 -9.06
N ARG A 308 -13.48 -8.41 -8.56
CA ARG A 308 -13.78 -9.12 -7.31
C ARG A 308 -13.45 -10.60 -7.42
N ASP A 309 -13.88 -11.25 -8.51
CA ASP A 309 -13.66 -12.67 -8.76
C ASP A 309 -12.18 -13.01 -8.98
N SER A 310 -11.38 -12.08 -9.48
CA SER A 310 -9.94 -12.28 -9.61
C SER A 310 -9.22 -12.35 -8.26
N ILE A 311 -9.73 -11.64 -7.25
CA ILE A 311 -9.08 -11.47 -5.94
C ILE A 311 -9.71 -12.38 -4.87
N SER A 312 -11.05 -12.49 -4.88
CA SER A 312 -11.80 -13.15 -3.80
C SER A 312 -11.84 -14.66 -3.98
N MET A 313 -11.63 -15.41 -2.88
CA MET A 313 -11.83 -16.86 -2.84
C MET A 313 -13.27 -17.19 -3.25
N GLN A 314 -13.43 -18.21 -4.09
CA GLN A 314 -14.74 -18.71 -4.53
C GLN A 314 -15.05 -20.09 -3.92
N ARG A 315 -14.04 -20.77 -3.38
CA ARG A 315 -14.20 -22.03 -2.63
C ARG A 315 -13.76 -21.85 -1.19
N HIS A 316 -14.68 -22.17 -0.26
CA HIS A 316 -14.50 -21.97 1.17
C HIS A 316 -14.54 -23.29 1.97
N ASP A 317 -14.47 -24.45 1.29
CA ASP A 317 -14.33 -25.72 1.97
C ASP A 317 -12.96 -25.82 2.69
N PRO A 318 -12.86 -26.58 3.79
CA PRO A 318 -11.65 -26.63 4.59
C PRO A 318 -10.39 -27.05 3.83
N ALA A 319 -10.52 -27.92 2.81
CA ALA A 319 -9.40 -28.36 2.00
C ALA A 319 -8.85 -27.22 1.14
N SER A 320 -9.73 -26.47 0.45
CA SER A 320 -9.36 -25.32 -0.38
C SER A 320 -8.74 -24.20 0.45
N VAL A 321 -9.29 -23.89 1.62
CA VAL A 321 -8.73 -22.90 2.55
C VAL A 321 -7.35 -23.33 3.06
N LEU A 322 -7.17 -24.61 3.41
CA LEU A 322 -5.86 -25.14 3.85
C LEU A 322 -4.81 -24.98 2.74
N ILE A 323 -5.13 -25.39 1.52
CA ILE A 323 -4.18 -25.27 0.39
C ILE A 323 -3.86 -23.80 0.10
N ASN A 324 -4.86 -22.90 0.14
CA ASN A 324 -4.63 -21.48 -0.02
C ASN A 324 -3.69 -20.92 1.08
N ALA A 325 -3.92 -21.28 2.35
CA ALA A 325 -3.07 -20.87 3.47
C ALA A 325 -1.64 -21.37 3.32
N LEU A 326 -1.45 -22.65 2.93
CA LEU A 326 -0.12 -23.23 2.74
C LEU A 326 0.64 -22.54 1.59
N ARG A 327 -0.03 -22.21 0.49
CA ARG A 327 0.60 -21.51 -0.65
C ARG A 327 0.99 -20.07 -0.28
N ILE A 328 0.10 -19.33 0.40
CA ILE A 328 0.40 -17.97 0.88
C ILE A 328 1.58 -18.02 1.87
N GLY A 329 1.58 -18.95 2.82
CA GLY A 329 2.66 -19.12 3.77
C GLY A 329 3.98 -19.51 3.11
N GLU A 330 3.96 -20.44 2.14
CA GLU A 330 5.15 -20.83 1.37
C GLU A 330 5.73 -19.64 0.62
N THR A 331 4.89 -18.89 -0.09
CA THR A 331 5.33 -17.71 -0.86
C THR A 331 5.97 -16.64 0.04
N ALA A 332 5.43 -16.42 1.23
CA ALA A 332 5.97 -15.48 2.21
C ALA A 332 7.31 -15.95 2.82
N LEU A 333 7.47 -17.28 2.99
CA LEU A 333 8.64 -17.89 3.62
C LEU A 333 9.67 -18.45 2.63
N GLN A 334 9.49 -18.22 1.35
CA GLN A 334 10.40 -18.70 0.31
C GLN A 334 11.82 -18.18 0.54
N THR A 335 12.81 -19.06 0.38
CA THR A 335 14.22 -18.70 0.53
C THR A 335 14.86 -18.44 -0.84
N PRO A 336 16.09 -17.88 -0.91
CA PRO A 336 16.83 -17.78 -2.16
C PRO A 336 17.07 -19.12 -2.88
N ALA A 337 16.96 -20.25 -2.16
CA ALA A 337 17.03 -21.60 -2.75
C ALA A 337 15.73 -22.01 -3.51
N GLY A 338 14.72 -21.14 -3.55
CA GLY A 338 13.48 -21.35 -4.29
C GLY A 338 12.35 -21.97 -3.46
N SER A 339 11.34 -22.47 -4.16
CA SER A 339 10.07 -22.98 -3.62
C SER A 339 10.18 -24.45 -3.17
N ILE A 340 11.00 -24.75 -2.18
CA ILE A 340 11.27 -26.14 -1.73
C ILE A 340 9.99 -26.83 -1.22
N ALA A 341 9.07 -26.07 -0.60
CA ALA A 341 7.82 -26.61 -0.06
C ALA A 341 6.69 -26.72 -1.08
N ALA A 342 6.84 -26.16 -2.28
CA ALA A 342 5.77 -26.18 -3.27
C ALA A 342 5.43 -27.60 -3.80
N PRO A 343 6.40 -28.50 -4.11
CA PRO A 343 6.07 -29.85 -4.55
C PRO A 343 5.21 -30.63 -3.55
N PRO A 344 5.52 -30.74 -2.24
CA PRO A 344 4.66 -31.41 -1.28
C PRO A 344 3.29 -30.71 -1.09
N ILE A 345 3.20 -29.37 -1.20
CA ILE A 345 1.92 -28.67 -1.14
C ILE A 345 1.05 -29.04 -2.34
N ARG A 346 1.61 -29.07 -3.57
CA ARG A 346 0.88 -29.52 -4.78
C ARG A 346 0.42 -30.98 -4.65
N ALA A 347 1.30 -31.87 -4.17
CA ALA A 347 0.96 -33.28 -3.95
C ALA A 347 -0.20 -33.42 -2.94
N LEU A 348 -0.16 -32.69 -1.83
CA LEU A 348 -1.24 -32.65 -0.85
C LEU A 348 -2.54 -32.13 -1.46
N ALA A 349 -2.48 -31.03 -2.25
CA ALA A 349 -3.64 -30.46 -2.91
C ALA A 349 -4.36 -31.50 -3.78
N HIS A 350 -3.62 -32.19 -4.65
CA HIS A 350 -4.19 -33.24 -5.49
C HIS A 350 -4.73 -34.43 -4.66
N ALA A 351 -4.04 -34.82 -3.59
CA ALA A 351 -4.48 -35.91 -2.71
C ALA A 351 -5.81 -35.64 -2.00
N ILE A 352 -6.13 -34.35 -1.72
CA ILE A 352 -7.39 -33.94 -1.08
C ILE A 352 -8.40 -33.33 -2.08
N GLY A 353 -8.18 -33.49 -3.38
CA GLY A 353 -9.13 -33.10 -4.43
C GLY A 353 -9.19 -31.59 -4.69
N VAL A 354 -8.10 -30.86 -4.43
CA VAL A 354 -7.99 -29.42 -4.72
C VAL A 354 -7.02 -29.19 -5.88
N ASP A 355 -7.46 -28.49 -6.92
CA ASP A 355 -6.56 -28.03 -7.97
C ASP A 355 -5.82 -26.76 -7.49
N PRO A 356 -4.49 -26.80 -7.30
CA PRO A 356 -3.74 -25.65 -6.82
C PRO A 356 -3.65 -24.50 -7.82
N ASP A 357 -3.99 -24.70 -9.09
CA ASP A 357 -4.01 -23.66 -10.13
C ASP A 357 -5.45 -23.29 -10.55
N GLY A 358 -6.45 -23.87 -9.88
CA GLY A 358 -7.86 -23.61 -10.14
C GLY A 358 -8.23 -22.14 -9.93
N ARG A 359 -9.01 -21.56 -10.84
CA ARG A 359 -9.42 -20.14 -10.81
C ARG A 359 -10.24 -19.74 -9.59
N ASP A 360 -10.84 -20.69 -8.92
CA ASP A 360 -11.63 -20.52 -7.69
C ASP A 360 -10.79 -20.19 -6.45
N ILE A 361 -9.49 -20.54 -6.46
CA ILE A 361 -8.54 -20.30 -5.36
C ILE A 361 -7.24 -19.62 -5.80
N THR A 362 -7.06 -19.37 -7.10
CA THR A 362 -5.84 -18.79 -7.69
C THR A 362 -6.21 -17.59 -8.56
N TYR A 363 -5.40 -16.52 -8.51
CA TYR A 363 -5.57 -15.35 -9.38
C TYR A 363 -5.48 -15.75 -10.87
N TRP A 364 -6.28 -15.12 -11.70
CA TRP A 364 -6.40 -15.45 -13.12
C TRP A 364 -5.07 -15.41 -13.87
N GLY A 365 -4.78 -16.48 -14.59
CA GLY A 365 -3.56 -16.60 -15.38
C GLY A 365 -2.28 -16.83 -14.57
N ALA A 366 -2.39 -16.94 -13.24
CA ALA A 366 -1.26 -17.27 -12.39
C ALA A 366 -1.16 -18.78 -12.17
N THR A 367 0.07 -19.26 -12.01
CA THR A 367 0.40 -20.66 -11.65
C THR A 367 1.25 -20.70 -10.40
N TYR A 368 0.97 -21.66 -9.51
CA TYR A 368 1.75 -21.85 -8.29
C TYR A 368 2.82 -22.95 -8.50
N PRO A 369 4.05 -22.79 -8.01
CA PRO A 369 4.60 -21.65 -7.27
C PRO A 369 5.08 -20.53 -8.17
N TYR A 370 5.31 -19.36 -7.57
CA TYR A 370 5.95 -18.23 -8.22
C TYR A 370 7.25 -17.86 -7.50
N THR A 371 8.30 -17.51 -8.25
CA THR A 371 9.62 -17.21 -7.67
C THR A 371 9.67 -15.82 -7.05
N SER A 372 10.08 -15.75 -5.78
CA SER A 372 10.22 -14.52 -5.00
C SER A 372 11.63 -13.91 -5.06
N TRP A 373 12.56 -14.54 -5.76
CA TRP A 373 13.94 -14.10 -5.92
C TRP A 373 14.32 -13.95 -7.40
N PRO A 374 15.16 -12.96 -7.76
CA PRO A 374 15.76 -11.91 -6.89
C PRO A 374 14.71 -10.97 -6.28
N PRO A 375 15.08 -10.17 -5.23
CA PRO A 375 14.12 -9.31 -4.53
C PRO A 375 13.43 -8.33 -5.49
N ASP A 376 12.10 -8.35 -5.50
CA ASP A 376 11.25 -7.48 -6.30
C ASP A 376 10.12 -6.93 -5.42
N GLU A 377 9.78 -5.64 -5.53
CA GLU A 377 8.79 -4.97 -4.69
C GLU A 377 7.42 -5.64 -4.70
N ASP A 378 7.04 -6.28 -5.80
CA ASP A 378 5.73 -6.92 -5.89
C ASP A 378 5.67 -8.26 -5.13
N ARG A 379 6.81 -8.94 -4.91
CA ARG A 379 6.77 -10.37 -4.55
C ARG A 379 7.86 -10.88 -3.62
N VAL A 380 8.82 -10.04 -3.20
CA VAL A 380 9.90 -10.50 -2.34
C VAL A 380 9.38 -11.17 -1.07
N SER A 381 9.97 -12.32 -0.74
CA SER A 381 9.69 -13.07 0.47
C SER A 381 10.44 -12.52 1.68
N PHE A 382 10.00 -12.90 2.88
CA PHE A 382 10.57 -12.46 4.15
C PHE A 382 10.66 -13.63 5.16
N PRO A 383 11.40 -14.70 4.82
CA PRO A 383 11.37 -15.97 5.58
C PRO A 383 11.77 -15.80 7.05
N ILE A 384 12.74 -14.95 7.36
CA ILE A 384 13.21 -14.74 8.73
C ILE A 384 12.14 -14.04 9.56
N GLN A 385 11.69 -12.87 9.12
CA GLN A 385 10.68 -12.11 9.84
C GLN A 385 9.34 -12.87 9.90
N GLY A 386 8.93 -13.49 8.80
CA GLY A 386 7.72 -14.31 8.73
C GLY A 386 7.74 -15.48 9.72
N ALA A 387 8.84 -16.23 9.77
CA ALA A 387 8.98 -17.34 10.73
C ALA A 387 8.93 -16.84 12.18
N LEU A 388 9.63 -15.73 12.49
CA LEU A 388 9.62 -15.15 13.83
C LEU A 388 8.23 -14.65 14.24
N ILE A 389 7.47 -14.07 13.31
CA ILE A 389 6.08 -13.64 13.52
C ILE A 389 5.20 -14.86 13.83
N LEU A 390 5.23 -15.88 12.98
CA LEU A 390 4.38 -17.07 13.15
C LEU A 390 4.68 -17.80 14.45
N ILE A 391 5.96 -18.01 14.78
CA ILE A 391 6.39 -18.64 16.03
C ILE A 391 5.94 -17.79 17.23
N GLY A 392 6.21 -16.49 17.22
CA GLY A 392 5.84 -15.57 18.29
C GLY A 392 4.32 -15.52 18.51
N ALA A 393 3.55 -15.41 17.42
CA ALA A 393 2.09 -15.40 17.47
C ALA A 393 1.52 -16.70 18.02
N LEU A 394 2.06 -17.87 17.61
CA LEU A 394 1.63 -19.17 18.10
C LEU A 394 1.93 -19.34 19.60
N LEU A 395 3.16 -19.09 20.00
CA LEU A 395 3.58 -19.23 21.41
C LEU A 395 2.81 -18.31 22.35
N LEU A 396 2.57 -17.04 21.95
CA LEU A 396 1.84 -16.07 22.76
C LEU A 396 0.33 -16.30 22.78
N ALA A 397 -0.25 -16.89 21.75
CA ALA A 397 -1.64 -17.34 21.77
C ALA A 397 -1.87 -18.50 22.76
N TRP A 398 -0.87 -19.38 22.89
CA TRP A 398 -0.94 -20.54 23.81
C TRP A 398 -0.64 -20.16 25.27
N ARG A 399 0.34 -19.29 25.50
CA ARG A 399 0.77 -18.90 26.84
C ARG A 399 -0.22 -17.94 27.51
N ARG A 400 -0.36 -18.03 28.85
CA ARG A 400 -1.08 -17.02 29.64
C ARG A 400 -0.24 -15.75 29.75
N SER A 401 -0.41 -14.83 28.81
CA SER A 401 0.33 -13.55 28.74
C SER A 401 -0.63 -12.39 28.43
N PRO A 402 -0.26 -11.16 28.73
CA PRO A 402 -1.03 -9.96 28.32
C PRO A 402 -1.26 -9.87 26.80
N ALA A 403 -0.39 -10.51 26.01
CA ALA A 403 -0.46 -10.52 24.54
C ALA A 403 -1.37 -11.61 23.98
N ARG A 404 -1.89 -12.55 24.81
CA ARG A 404 -2.66 -13.71 24.33
C ARG A 404 -3.86 -13.33 23.46
N THR A 405 -4.68 -12.41 23.94
CA THR A 405 -5.86 -11.98 23.16
C THR A 405 -5.47 -11.32 21.85
N TYR A 406 -4.42 -10.50 21.86
CA TYR A 406 -3.91 -9.87 20.65
C TYR A 406 -3.35 -10.91 19.66
N ALA A 407 -2.63 -11.91 20.14
CA ALA A 407 -2.15 -13.02 19.30
C ALA A 407 -3.30 -13.85 18.71
N ALA A 408 -4.38 -14.07 19.47
CA ALA A 408 -5.58 -14.75 18.95
C ALA A 408 -6.28 -13.91 17.86
N LEU A 409 -6.37 -12.59 18.04
CA LEU A 409 -6.91 -11.66 17.03
C LEU A 409 -6.03 -11.61 15.78
N PHE A 410 -4.72 -11.68 15.91
CA PHE A 410 -3.80 -11.82 14.79
C PHE A 410 -4.09 -13.09 13.99
N TRP A 411 -4.25 -14.24 14.65
CA TRP A 411 -4.61 -15.48 13.95
C TRP A 411 -5.99 -15.45 13.32
N LEU A 412 -6.94 -14.75 13.93
CA LEU A 412 -8.25 -14.53 13.32
C LEU A 412 -8.14 -13.65 12.06
N ALA A 413 -7.27 -12.65 12.06
CA ALA A 413 -6.98 -11.84 10.87
C ALA A 413 -6.32 -12.66 9.76
N VAL A 414 -5.34 -13.51 10.11
CA VAL A 414 -4.72 -14.46 9.15
C VAL A 414 -5.78 -15.40 8.57
N LEU A 415 -6.63 -15.99 9.41
CA LEU A 415 -7.71 -16.86 8.96
C LEU A 415 -8.69 -16.12 8.03
N ALA A 416 -9.13 -14.92 8.40
CA ALA A 416 -10.00 -14.11 7.56
C ALA A 416 -9.36 -13.83 6.19
N TYR A 417 -8.07 -13.53 6.16
CA TYR A 417 -7.35 -13.29 4.91
C TYR A 417 -7.31 -14.54 4.02
N VAL A 418 -6.88 -15.69 4.55
CA VAL A 418 -6.73 -16.92 3.74
C VAL A 418 -8.07 -17.53 3.31
N VAL A 419 -9.16 -17.21 4.03
CA VAL A 419 -10.52 -17.60 3.64
C VAL A 419 -11.07 -16.70 2.53
N MET A 420 -10.71 -15.42 2.52
CA MET A 420 -11.34 -14.42 1.64
C MET A 420 -10.51 -14.06 0.41
N VAL A 421 -9.19 -14.22 0.44
CA VAL A 421 -8.28 -13.75 -0.61
C VAL A 421 -7.57 -14.93 -1.27
N LYS A 422 -7.66 -15.02 -2.60
CA LYS A 422 -6.94 -16.00 -3.42
C LYS A 422 -5.44 -15.85 -3.31
N TRP A 423 -4.73 -16.96 -3.44
CA TRP A 423 -3.30 -16.91 -3.69
C TRP A 423 -3.00 -16.18 -5.02
N GLN A 424 -1.96 -15.34 -5.00
CA GLN A 424 -1.47 -14.60 -6.16
C GLN A 424 0.03 -14.37 -6.06
N PRO A 425 0.76 -14.24 -7.18
CA PRO A 425 2.22 -14.10 -7.21
C PRO A 425 2.75 -12.92 -6.38
N TRP A 426 1.98 -11.82 -6.32
CA TRP A 426 2.29 -10.60 -5.56
C TRP A 426 1.62 -10.57 -4.18
N GLY A 427 1.18 -11.73 -3.67
CA GLY A 427 0.47 -11.82 -2.39
C GLY A 427 1.27 -11.30 -1.19
N ASN A 428 2.60 -11.33 -1.25
CA ASN A 428 3.46 -10.89 -0.15
C ASN A 428 3.29 -9.41 0.20
N ARG A 429 3.10 -8.52 -0.77
CA ARG A 429 2.81 -7.10 -0.51
C ARG A 429 1.43 -6.90 0.11
N LEU A 430 0.45 -7.72 -0.29
CA LEU A 430 -0.94 -7.60 0.19
C LEU A 430 -1.13 -7.99 1.65
N ILE A 431 -0.15 -8.65 2.28
CA ILE A 431 -0.18 -9.06 3.70
C ILE A 431 0.74 -8.21 4.60
N VAL A 432 1.26 -7.08 4.11
CA VAL A 432 2.16 -6.21 4.89
C VAL A 432 1.50 -5.69 6.17
N PHE A 433 0.18 -5.49 6.20
CA PHE A 433 -0.55 -5.17 7.42
C PHE A 433 -0.52 -6.33 8.46
N LEU A 434 -0.47 -7.59 8.03
CA LEU A 434 -0.25 -8.73 8.93
C LEU A 434 1.19 -8.74 9.47
N VAL A 435 2.17 -8.39 8.64
CA VAL A 435 3.57 -8.20 9.09
C VAL A 435 3.63 -7.13 10.18
N LEU A 436 2.97 -5.98 9.98
CA LEU A 436 2.91 -4.92 10.98
C LEU A 436 2.30 -5.39 12.31
N LEU A 437 1.17 -6.10 12.25
CA LEU A 437 0.51 -6.62 13.46
C LEU A 437 1.30 -7.75 14.13
N GLY A 438 2.08 -8.53 13.38
CA GLY A 438 2.81 -9.69 13.86
C GLY A 438 4.18 -9.36 14.47
N THR A 439 4.89 -8.33 13.99
CA THR A 439 6.24 -7.99 14.49
C THR A 439 6.30 -7.67 15.98
N PRO A 440 5.28 -7.06 16.64
CA PRO A 440 5.27 -6.94 18.10
C PRO A 440 5.25 -8.31 18.82
N LEU A 441 4.53 -9.31 18.27
CA LEU A 441 4.49 -10.66 18.84
C LEU A 441 5.84 -11.37 18.71
N ALA A 442 6.50 -11.22 17.56
CA ALA A 442 7.86 -11.71 17.35
C ALA A 442 8.83 -11.09 18.37
N ALA A 443 8.78 -9.77 18.55
CA ALA A 443 9.66 -9.04 19.45
C ALA A 443 9.50 -9.45 20.92
N LEU A 444 8.26 -9.64 21.39
CA LEU A 444 7.95 -10.10 22.76
C LEU A 444 8.46 -11.51 23.03
N TRP A 445 8.49 -12.35 22.02
CA TRP A 445 9.02 -13.71 22.14
C TRP A 445 10.56 -13.73 22.09
N ILE A 446 11.17 -12.93 21.25
CA ILE A 446 12.63 -12.91 21.01
C ILE A 446 13.40 -12.21 22.13
N GLU A 447 12.87 -11.12 22.65
CA GLU A 447 13.59 -10.26 23.60
C GLU A 447 14.11 -11.02 24.82
N PRO A 448 13.35 -11.94 25.47
CA PRO A 448 13.89 -12.75 26.56
C PRO A 448 15.06 -13.66 26.17
N LEU A 449 15.16 -14.07 24.89
CA LEU A 449 16.25 -14.90 24.41
C LEU A 449 17.58 -14.15 24.32
N LEU A 450 17.56 -12.83 24.15
CA LEU A 450 18.75 -11.96 24.12
C LEU A 450 19.42 -11.75 25.49
N VAL A 451 18.70 -12.06 26.57
CA VAL A 451 19.21 -12.02 27.94
C VAL A 451 19.25 -13.41 28.58
N TYR A 452 19.15 -14.45 27.76
CA TYR A 452 19.10 -15.81 28.24
C TYR A 452 20.42 -16.27 28.87
N ARG A 453 20.34 -17.20 29.83
CA ARG A 453 21.48 -17.67 30.62
C ARG A 453 22.59 -18.32 29.77
N ARG A 454 22.21 -18.99 28.66
CA ARG A 454 23.18 -19.65 27.75
C ARG A 454 23.62 -18.67 26.65
N ARG A 455 24.91 -18.36 26.60
CA ARG A 455 25.51 -17.46 25.58
C ARG A 455 25.22 -17.90 24.14
N SER A 456 25.18 -19.24 23.88
CA SER A 456 24.86 -19.76 22.55
C SER A 456 23.46 -19.35 22.06
N VAL A 457 22.46 -19.29 22.96
CA VAL A 457 21.11 -18.82 22.62
C VAL A 457 21.13 -17.34 22.30
N VAL A 458 21.85 -16.54 23.08
CA VAL A 458 22.00 -15.09 22.81
C VAL A 458 22.65 -14.84 21.46
N TRP A 459 23.76 -15.56 21.17
CA TRP A 459 24.44 -15.43 19.87
C TRP A 459 23.58 -15.88 18.71
N ALA A 460 22.87 -17.01 18.82
CA ALA A 460 21.97 -17.51 17.77
C ALA A 460 20.83 -16.49 17.51
N THR A 461 20.21 -15.98 18.57
CA THR A 461 19.14 -14.98 18.45
C THR A 461 19.65 -13.68 17.81
N SER A 462 20.82 -13.20 18.23
CA SER A 462 21.43 -12.01 17.65
C SER A 462 21.79 -12.22 16.17
N ALA A 463 22.28 -13.40 15.79
CA ALA A 463 22.59 -13.75 14.41
C ALA A 463 21.31 -13.76 13.54
N VAL A 464 20.20 -14.32 14.04
CA VAL A 464 18.92 -14.33 13.31
C VAL A 464 18.40 -12.90 13.07
N LEU A 465 18.47 -12.04 14.10
CA LEU A 465 18.09 -10.62 13.94
C LEU A 465 19.00 -9.90 12.95
N ALA A 466 20.31 -10.14 13.02
CA ALA A 466 21.28 -9.56 12.09
C ALA A 466 21.05 -10.04 10.65
N LEU A 467 20.77 -11.33 10.44
CA LEU A 467 20.43 -11.89 9.12
C LEU A 467 19.15 -11.27 8.57
N GLY A 468 18.12 -11.07 9.41
CA GLY A 468 16.90 -10.37 9.01
C GLY A 468 17.17 -8.93 8.57
N ALA A 469 18.02 -8.20 9.32
CA ALA A 469 18.40 -6.83 8.96
C ALA A 469 19.24 -6.78 7.68
N VAL A 470 20.17 -7.75 7.48
CA VAL A 470 20.97 -7.88 6.26
C VAL A 470 20.09 -8.20 5.05
N ALA A 471 19.06 -9.06 5.20
CA ALA A 471 18.12 -9.37 4.11
C ALA A 471 17.36 -8.11 3.66
N GLY A 472 16.88 -7.29 4.62
CA GLY A 472 16.27 -6.00 4.31
C GLY A 472 17.25 -5.02 3.64
N ALA A 473 18.46 -4.89 4.16
CA ALA A 473 19.50 -4.03 3.58
C ALA A 473 19.88 -4.48 2.15
N ALA A 474 19.97 -5.79 1.92
CA ALA A 474 20.20 -6.34 0.60
C ALA A 474 19.04 -6.02 -0.37
N ALA A 475 17.78 -6.10 0.11
CA ALA A 475 16.62 -5.71 -0.69
C ALA A 475 16.70 -4.24 -1.11
N VAL A 476 17.04 -3.32 -0.21
CA VAL A 476 17.24 -1.89 -0.53
C VAL A 476 18.44 -1.68 -1.48
N ALA A 477 19.54 -2.41 -1.25
CA ALA A 477 20.75 -2.23 -2.02
C ALA A 477 20.61 -2.70 -3.48
N VAL A 478 20.00 -3.86 -3.71
CA VAL A 478 19.97 -4.53 -5.02
C VAL A 478 18.58 -4.95 -5.50
N GLY A 479 17.53 -4.60 -4.78
CA GLY A 479 16.14 -4.98 -5.10
C GLY A 479 15.61 -4.28 -6.36
N TRP A 480 14.60 -4.87 -6.96
CA TRP A 480 13.98 -4.40 -8.19
C TRP A 480 12.64 -3.70 -7.89
N PRO A 481 12.29 -2.64 -8.60
CA PRO A 481 13.00 -2.00 -9.72
C PRO A 481 13.98 -0.90 -9.29
N ARG A 482 13.91 -0.37 -8.07
CA ARG A 482 14.72 0.73 -7.55
C ARG A 482 15.81 0.21 -6.61
N ARG A 483 17.06 0.57 -6.86
CA ARG A 483 18.19 0.06 -6.10
C ARG A 483 19.31 1.08 -5.96
N LEU A 484 20.14 0.91 -4.93
CA LEU A 484 21.31 1.76 -4.71
C LEU A 484 22.52 1.31 -5.52
N VAL A 485 22.66 0.00 -5.75
CA VAL A 485 23.89 -0.60 -6.30
C VAL A 485 23.57 -1.52 -7.47
N GLY A 486 24.46 -1.53 -8.46
CA GLY A 486 24.38 -2.39 -9.64
C GLY A 486 23.72 -1.72 -10.85
N SER A 487 23.46 -2.50 -11.89
CA SER A 487 22.76 -2.02 -13.09
C SER A 487 21.35 -1.58 -12.74
N GLY A 488 20.93 -0.41 -13.20
CA GLY A 488 19.67 0.21 -12.81
C GLY A 488 19.73 0.89 -11.43
N SER A 489 20.91 1.29 -10.96
CA SER A 489 21.06 2.09 -9.74
C SER A 489 20.50 3.50 -9.94
N VAL A 490 19.78 4.01 -8.94
CA VAL A 490 19.25 5.38 -8.93
C VAL A 490 20.32 6.48 -9.08
N PHE A 491 21.59 6.15 -8.86
CA PHE A 491 22.70 7.09 -9.02
C PHE A 491 23.25 7.15 -10.45
N THR A 492 23.04 6.12 -11.26
CA THR A 492 23.67 5.96 -12.58
C THR A 492 22.69 5.84 -13.73
N THR A 493 21.40 5.68 -13.44
CA THR A 493 20.35 5.53 -14.44
C THR A 493 19.60 6.86 -14.61
N SER A 494 19.29 7.24 -15.84
CA SER A 494 18.53 8.46 -16.08
C SER A 494 17.09 8.31 -15.55
N THR A 495 16.47 9.42 -15.17
CA THR A 495 15.08 9.41 -14.68
C THR A 495 14.10 8.77 -15.69
N MET A 496 14.35 8.96 -17.00
CA MET A 496 13.50 8.38 -18.03
C MET A 496 13.74 6.86 -18.16
N ASP A 497 14.99 6.40 -18.12
CA ASP A 497 15.31 4.96 -18.14
C ASP A 497 14.76 4.26 -16.89
N GLU A 498 14.86 4.91 -15.72
CA GLU A 498 14.26 4.43 -14.48
C GLU A 498 12.73 4.31 -14.59
N ARG A 499 12.05 5.25 -15.25
CA ARG A 499 10.61 5.21 -15.44
C ARG A 499 10.16 4.03 -16.28
N PHE A 500 10.95 3.68 -17.30
CA PHE A 500 10.67 2.56 -18.20
C PHE A 500 11.41 1.27 -17.83
N ILE A 501 12.07 1.20 -16.66
CA ILE A 501 12.96 0.07 -16.29
C ILE A 501 12.27 -1.31 -16.34
N ARG A 502 10.95 -1.38 -16.16
CA ARG A 502 10.15 -2.61 -16.26
C ARG A 502 9.74 -2.96 -17.71
N ARG A 503 9.82 -1.98 -18.63
CA ARG A 503 9.52 -2.12 -20.06
C ARG A 503 10.45 -1.20 -20.87
N PRO A 504 11.76 -1.46 -20.84
CA PRO A 504 12.75 -0.58 -21.49
C PRO A 504 12.57 -0.52 -23.01
N GLU A 505 12.02 -1.57 -23.60
CA GLU A 505 11.69 -1.65 -25.03
C GLU A 505 10.62 -0.63 -25.46
N TRP A 506 9.77 -0.16 -24.55
CA TRP A 506 8.71 0.80 -24.86
C TRP A 506 9.17 2.27 -24.84
N GLN A 507 10.30 2.55 -24.22
CA GLN A 507 10.75 3.93 -23.99
C GLN A 507 10.99 4.70 -25.30
N ALA A 508 11.70 4.09 -26.25
CA ALA A 508 11.98 4.72 -27.53
C ALA A 508 10.71 4.97 -28.33
N ASP A 509 9.79 3.99 -28.34
CA ASP A 509 8.53 4.04 -29.07
C ASP A 509 7.60 5.14 -28.54
N TYR A 510 7.48 5.23 -27.21
CA TYR A 510 6.68 6.29 -26.56
C TYR A 510 7.24 7.68 -26.82
N ARG A 511 8.57 7.85 -26.77
CA ARG A 511 9.21 9.14 -27.03
C ARG A 511 9.07 9.56 -28.48
N ALA A 512 9.32 8.66 -29.44
CA ALA A 512 9.18 8.98 -30.86
C ALA A 512 7.76 9.44 -31.20
N ALA A 513 6.74 8.75 -30.70
CA ALA A 513 5.36 9.16 -30.91
C ALA A 513 5.02 10.49 -30.22
N ALA A 514 5.48 10.71 -29.00
CA ALA A 514 5.26 11.97 -28.28
C ALA A 514 5.93 13.14 -28.98
N ASP A 515 7.20 13.01 -29.40
CA ASP A 515 7.96 14.05 -30.12
C ASP A 515 7.25 14.42 -31.44
N ALA A 516 6.71 13.45 -32.17
CA ALA A 516 5.97 13.70 -33.40
C ALA A 516 4.64 14.43 -33.16
N ILE A 517 3.93 14.09 -32.08
CA ILE A 517 2.68 14.76 -31.66
C ILE A 517 2.97 16.18 -31.24
N GLU A 518 3.98 16.42 -30.43
CA GLU A 518 4.41 17.78 -30.03
C GLU A 518 4.78 18.62 -31.24
N ALA A 519 5.59 18.09 -32.17
CA ALA A 519 6.00 18.79 -33.39
C ALA A 519 4.81 19.16 -34.30
N SER A 520 3.71 18.42 -34.24
CA SER A 520 2.48 18.69 -35.02
C SER A 520 1.69 19.88 -34.49
N GLY A 521 1.88 20.25 -33.21
CA GLY A 521 1.08 21.25 -32.51
C GLY A 521 -0.32 20.76 -32.14
N ALA A 522 -0.55 19.45 -32.06
CA ALA A 522 -1.79 18.85 -31.57
C ALA A 522 -2.03 19.30 -30.12
N GLY A 523 -3.21 19.81 -29.80
CA GLY A 523 -3.55 20.26 -28.45
C GLY A 523 -4.24 19.18 -27.63
N ARG A 524 -5.06 18.34 -28.27
CA ARG A 524 -5.83 17.28 -27.64
C ARG A 524 -5.50 15.92 -28.25
N VAL A 525 -5.13 14.96 -27.40
CA VAL A 525 -4.65 13.64 -27.82
C VAL A 525 -5.54 12.54 -27.28
N GLY A 526 -6.03 11.71 -28.17
CA GLY A 526 -6.85 10.53 -27.85
C GLY A 526 -5.98 9.31 -27.56
N LEU A 527 -6.22 8.67 -26.43
CA LEU A 527 -5.54 7.45 -26.00
C LEU A 527 -6.38 6.21 -26.32
N VAL A 528 -5.76 5.21 -26.96
CA VAL A 528 -6.32 3.87 -27.19
C VAL A 528 -5.38 2.86 -26.56
N GLN A 529 -5.87 2.10 -25.59
CA GLN A 529 -5.03 1.28 -24.71
C GLN A 529 -5.63 -0.08 -24.44
N GLY A 530 -4.79 -1.06 -24.14
CA GLY A 530 -5.18 -2.32 -23.54
C GLY A 530 -5.27 -2.20 -22.01
N TYR A 531 -5.90 -3.20 -21.39
CA TYR A 531 -6.17 -3.22 -19.93
C TYR A 531 -4.92 -3.14 -19.05
N ASN A 532 -3.75 -3.55 -19.57
CA ASN A 532 -2.47 -3.59 -18.87
C ASN A 532 -1.41 -2.62 -19.45
N ASP A 533 -1.83 -1.68 -20.29
CA ASP A 533 -0.92 -0.71 -20.86
C ASP A 533 -0.56 0.39 -19.87
N TRP A 534 0.53 1.06 -20.13
CA TRP A 534 1.01 2.14 -19.31
C TRP A 534 0.50 3.49 -19.83
N GLU A 535 -0.45 4.05 -19.12
CA GLU A 535 -1.00 5.36 -19.45
C GLU A 535 -0.15 6.51 -18.90
N TYR A 536 0.40 6.33 -17.69
CA TYR A 536 1.09 7.42 -16.98
C TYR A 536 2.26 8.05 -17.76
N PRO A 537 3.08 7.29 -18.53
CA PRO A 537 4.13 7.90 -19.34
C PRO A 537 3.63 8.96 -20.33
N TRP A 538 2.41 8.85 -20.86
CA TRP A 538 1.85 9.85 -21.74
C TRP A 538 1.62 11.19 -21.04
N TRP A 539 1.15 11.17 -19.79
CA TRP A 539 1.00 12.37 -18.97
C TRP A 539 2.32 13.09 -18.66
N ILE A 540 3.43 12.36 -18.71
CA ILE A 540 4.78 12.93 -18.53
C ILE A 540 5.34 13.46 -19.86
N LEU A 541 5.22 12.68 -20.94
CA LEU A 541 5.80 12.99 -22.23
C LEU A 541 5.02 14.07 -22.97
N LEU A 542 3.70 14.06 -22.88
CA LEU A 542 2.78 15.04 -23.50
C LEU A 542 2.28 16.06 -22.46
N LYS A 543 3.17 16.51 -21.59
CA LYS A 543 2.81 17.48 -20.54
C LYS A 543 2.28 18.79 -21.13
N GLY A 544 1.07 19.16 -20.72
CA GLY A 544 0.40 20.37 -21.24
C GLY A 544 -0.63 20.11 -22.34
N HIS A 545 -0.71 18.89 -22.85
CA HIS A 545 -1.77 18.44 -23.76
C HIS A 545 -3.00 17.98 -22.98
N ASP A 546 -4.18 18.05 -23.62
CA ASP A 546 -5.41 17.47 -23.10
C ASP A 546 -5.49 15.99 -23.52
N LEU A 547 -5.21 15.06 -22.58
CA LEU A 547 -5.23 13.62 -22.81
C LEU A 547 -6.61 13.03 -22.46
N VAL A 548 -7.23 12.35 -23.41
CA VAL A 548 -8.55 11.74 -23.23
C VAL A 548 -8.56 10.30 -23.74
N SER A 549 -9.21 9.39 -23.02
CA SER A 549 -9.41 8.03 -23.52
C SER A 549 -10.49 8.03 -24.62
N LEU A 550 -10.19 7.41 -25.76
CA LEU A 550 -11.16 7.13 -26.84
C LEU A 550 -11.95 5.84 -26.60
N GLN A 551 -11.80 5.25 -25.45
CA GLN A 551 -12.44 4.00 -25.05
C GLN A 551 -13.10 4.17 -23.68
N SER A 552 -14.23 3.49 -23.50
CA SER A 552 -14.89 3.40 -22.19
C SER A 552 -15.57 2.06 -22.01
N LEU A 553 -15.43 1.46 -20.84
CA LEU A 553 -16.25 0.31 -20.40
C LEU A 553 -17.51 0.76 -19.66
N GLN A 554 -17.67 2.06 -19.39
CA GLN A 554 -18.75 2.60 -18.59
C GLN A 554 -19.76 3.36 -19.46
N PRO A 555 -21.02 2.90 -19.57
CA PRO A 555 -22.05 3.58 -20.38
C PRO A 555 -22.30 5.04 -19.93
N ASP A 556 -22.23 5.30 -18.62
CA ASP A 556 -22.47 6.64 -18.05
C ASP A 556 -21.33 7.63 -18.31
N TYR A 557 -20.17 7.12 -18.75
CA TYR A 557 -18.98 7.91 -19.07
C TYR A 557 -18.52 7.57 -20.48
N PRO A 558 -19.28 7.95 -21.53
CA PRO A 558 -18.94 7.61 -22.91
C PRO A 558 -17.63 8.25 -23.35
N ALA A 559 -16.86 7.54 -24.15
CA ALA A 559 -15.67 8.09 -24.77
C ALA A 559 -16.02 9.23 -25.73
N PRO A 560 -15.21 10.28 -25.82
CA PRO A 560 -15.41 11.35 -26.78
C PRO A 560 -15.22 10.80 -28.22
N PRO A 561 -15.88 11.41 -29.22
CA PRO A 561 -15.68 11.02 -30.62
C PRO A 561 -14.27 11.39 -31.09
N VAL A 562 -13.70 10.60 -31.99
CA VAL A 562 -12.33 10.79 -32.50
C VAL A 562 -12.14 12.13 -33.20
N GLU A 563 -13.21 12.72 -33.76
CA GLU A 563 -13.23 14.02 -34.39
C GLU A 563 -12.94 15.17 -33.38
N SER A 564 -13.03 14.89 -32.09
CA SER A 564 -12.76 15.87 -31.04
C SER A 564 -11.29 15.99 -30.67
N VAL A 565 -10.42 15.10 -31.18
CA VAL A 565 -8.98 15.09 -30.89
C VAL A 565 -8.15 15.48 -32.12
N ASP A 566 -6.92 15.94 -31.90
CA ASP A 566 -6.00 16.37 -32.97
C ASP A 566 -5.00 15.26 -33.31
N ALA A 567 -4.78 14.33 -32.40
CA ALA A 567 -3.95 13.15 -32.62
C ALA A 567 -4.52 11.95 -31.84
N VAL A 568 -4.21 10.76 -32.31
CA VAL A 568 -4.53 9.48 -31.63
C VAL A 568 -3.24 8.73 -31.39
N VAL A 569 -3.09 8.16 -30.21
CA VAL A 569 -1.99 7.26 -29.87
C VAL A 569 -2.54 5.94 -29.33
N CYS A 570 -1.99 4.84 -29.81
CA CYS A 570 -2.36 3.49 -29.42
C CYS A 570 -1.13 2.72 -28.94
N VAL A 571 -1.28 1.99 -27.84
CA VAL A 571 -0.24 1.10 -27.30
C VAL A 571 -0.74 -0.33 -27.47
N ASP A 572 -0.16 -1.08 -28.39
CA ASP A 572 -0.38 -2.52 -28.66
C ASP A 572 -1.76 -3.08 -28.19
N PRO A 573 -2.88 -2.43 -28.60
CA PRO A 573 -4.17 -2.76 -28.05
C PRO A 573 -4.65 -4.14 -28.56
N PRO A 574 -5.45 -4.86 -27.77
CA PRO A 574 -6.08 -6.12 -28.19
C PRO A 574 -6.95 -5.98 -29.45
N ILE A 575 -7.51 -4.77 -29.65
CA ILE A 575 -8.23 -4.38 -30.87
C ILE A 575 -7.33 -3.43 -31.65
N GLY A 576 -7.07 -3.74 -32.90
CA GLY A 576 -6.15 -2.96 -33.74
C GLY A 576 -6.46 -1.47 -33.73
N CYS A 577 -5.42 -0.66 -33.65
CA CYS A 577 -5.48 0.80 -33.60
C CYS A 577 -6.26 1.42 -34.77
N TRP A 578 -6.19 0.78 -35.93
CA TRP A 578 -6.93 1.18 -37.15
C TRP A 578 -8.44 1.30 -36.93
N PHE A 579 -9.00 0.65 -35.91
CA PHE A 579 -10.43 0.74 -35.60
C PHE A 579 -10.83 2.11 -35.03
N TYR A 580 -9.90 2.77 -34.35
CA TYR A 580 -10.12 4.06 -33.71
C TYR A 580 -9.56 5.25 -34.53
N ILE A 581 -8.72 5.00 -35.52
CA ILE A 581 -8.12 6.04 -36.35
C ILE A 581 -8.94 6.19 -37.64
N PRO A 582 -9.40 7.42 -37.98
CA PRO A 582 -10.07 7.65 -39.26
C PRO A 582 -9.19 7.26 -40.45
N GLN A 583 -9.78 6.68 -41.48
CA GLN A 583 -9.04 6.15 -42.65
C GLN A 583 -8.24 7.20 -43.42
N ASN A 584 -8.64 8.45 -43.33
CA ASN A 584 -7.94 9.58 -43.93
C ASN A 584 -6.82 10.18 -43.11
N TRP A 585 -6.56 9.66 -41.90
CA TRP A 585 -5.42 10.10 -41.08
C TRP A 585 -4.19 9.23 -41.36
N PRO A 586 -3.03 9.82 -41.70
CA PRO A 586 -1.79 9.06 -41.85
C PRO A 586 -1.42 8.36 -40.55
N GLN A 587 -1.22 7.04 -40.63
CA GLN A 587 -0.81 6.24 -39.49
C GLN A 587 0.68 6.00 -39.52
N HIS A 588 1.32 6.15 -38.37
CA HIS A 588 2.74 5.91 -38.14
C HIS A 588 2.90 4.83 -37.06
N LYS A 589 3.83 3.94 -37.23
CA LYS A 589 4.10 2.86 -36.28
C LYS A 589 5.54 2.93 -35.81
N GLU A 590 5.73 3.00 -34.47
CA GLU A 590 7.00 2.96 -33.77
C GLU A 590 6.94 1.81 -32.77
N GLY A 591 7.50 0.66 -33.11
CA GLY A 591 7.50 -0.53 -32.27
C GLY A 591 6.12 -0.92 -31.72
N ALA A 592 5.92 -0.79 -30.41
CA ALA A 592 4.67 -1.07 -29.73
C ALA A 592 3.63 0.06 -29.83
N VAL A 593 4.00 1.25 -30.35
CA VAL A 593 3.12 2.42 -30.44
C VAL A 593 2.71 2.66 -31.89
N THR A 594 1.43 2.87 -32.11
CA THR A 594 0.89 3.42 -33.37
C THR A 594 0.27 4.77 -33.08
N TYR A 595 0.54 5.77 -33.91
CA TYR A 595 -0.07 7.09 -33.76
C TYR A 595 -0.53 7.65 -35.12
N ALA A 596 -1.47 8.56 -35.04
CA ALA A 596 -1.94 9.32 -36.21
C ALA A 596 -2.23 10.76 -35.82
N ILE A 597 -1.92 11.69 -36.71
CA ILE A 597 -2.16 13.12 -36.55
C ILE A 597 -3.20 13.54 -37.55
N ARG A 598 -4.18 14.35 -37.10
CA ARG A 598 -5.23 14.88 -37.95
C ARG A 598 -4.61 15.70 -39.10
N PRO A 599 -4.93 15.41 -40.37
CA PRO A 599 -4.55 16.30 -41.47
C PRO A 599 -5.12 17.70 -41.26
N ARG A 600 -4.31 18.72 -41.51
CA ARG A 600 -4.72 20.13 -41.44
C ARG A 600 -5.61 20.50 -42.59
#